data_b5fcdac024205cafa81b9f827b9dd490
#
_entry.id   b5fcdac024205cafa81b9f827b9dd490
#
_cell.length_a   1.000
_cell.length_b   1.000
_cell.length_c   1.000
_cell.angle_alpha   90.00
_cell.angle_beta   90.00
_cell.angle_gamma   90.00
#
_symmetry.space_group_name_H-M   'P 1'
#
loop_
_entity.id
_entity.type
_entity.pdbx_description
1 polymer ?
#
loop_
_entity_poly.entity_id
_entity_poly.type
_entity_poly.pdbx_seq_one_letter_code
_entity_poly.pdbx_strand_id
1 'polypeptide(L)'
;MAKKTISRLSVLAVLIVFLAACSKTVEYTNIIPADATVVTSINLKSLASKAGLNDKEKNETNKKKVLEALKSGMNAATFQQLEKVMKNPGESGIDVESPFYVFSSSSFPYPTVVGKVNNEDKLHASLDVMAKEQICQPVGEADGYSFTTMN
;
A
#
# COMPACT_ATOMS: atom_id res chain seq x y z
N MET A 1 -1.92 -29.53 -48.41
CA MET A 1 -0.84 -29.35 -47.39
C MET A 1 -0.89 -28.00 -46.66
N ALA A 2 -1.53 -26.96 -47.18
CA ALA A 2 -1.58 -25.62 -46.58
C ALA A 2 -2.35 -25.50 -45.22
N LYS A 3 -3.44 -26.27 -45.00
CA LYS A 3 -4.26 -26.19 -43.80
C LYS A 3 -3.54 -26.60 -42.50
N LYS A 4 -2.60 -27.55 -42.54
CA LYS A 4 -1.84 -27.98 -41.33
C LYS A 4 -0.77 -26.99 -40.89
N THR A 5 -0.24 -26.19 -41.84
CA THR A 5 0.80 -25.19 -41.55
C THR A 5 0.23 -23.97 -40.86
N ILE A 6 -0.99 -23.53 -41.25
CA ILE A 6 -1.70 -22.39 -40.64
C ILE A 6 -2.04 -22.70 -39.18
N SER A 7 -2.48 -23.93 -38.87
CA SER A 7 -2.81 -24.31 -37.48
C SER A 7 -1.57 -24.29 -36.56
N ARG A 8 -0.39 -24.70 -37.07
CA ARG A 8 0.84 -24.66 -36.28
C ARG A 8 1.36 -23.25 -36.04
N LEU A 9 1.21 -22.37 -37.04
CA LEU A 9 1.56 -20.95 -36.90
C LEU A 9 0.67 -20.24 -35.87
N SER A 10 -0.64 -20.53 -35.88
CA SER A 10 -1.60 -19.96 -34.93
C SER A 10 -1.33 -20.40 -33.49
N VAL A 11 -0.98 -21.67 -33.27
CA VAL A 11 -0.60 -22.20 -31.94
C VAL A 11 0.70 -21.54 -31.45
N LEU A 12 1.69 -21.36 -32.33
CA LEU A 12 2.95 -20.71 -31.98
C LEU A 12 2.74 -19.22 -31.64
N ALA A 13 1.89 -18.52 -32.39
CA ALA A 13 1.54 -17.11 -32.12
C ALA A 13 0.83 -16.94 -30.77
N VAL A 14 -0.09 -17.84 -30.42
CA VAL A 14 -0.77 -17.83 -29.11
C VAL A 14 0.22 -18.12 -27.98
N LEU A 15 1.16 -19.04 -28.17
CA LEU A 15 2.19 -19.35 -27.17
C LEU A 15 3.13 -18.17 -26.92
N ILE A 16 3.49 -17.42 -27.96
CA ILE A 16 4.32 -16.20 -27.84
C ILE A 16 3.58 -15.09 -27.09
N VAL A 17 2.27 -14.94 -27.29
CA VAL A 17 1.45 -13.96 -26.56
C VAL A 17 1.38 -14.31 -25.07
N PHE A 18 1.32 -15.59 -24.70
CA PHE A 18 1.37 -16.01 -23.29
C PHE A 18 2.73 -15.77 -22.64
N LEU A 19 3.82 -15.87 -23.40
CA LEU A 19 5.18 -15.59 -22.88
C LEU A 19 5.46 -14.08 -22.74
N ALA A 20 4.84 -13.24 -23.57
CA ALA A 20 4.95 -11.77 -23.46
C ALA A 20 4.13 -11.20 -22.29
N ALA A 21 3.14 -11.93 -21.77
CA ALA A 21 2.36 -11.55 -20.60
C ALA A 21 3.13 -11.70 -19.28
N CYS A 22 4.31 -12.32 -19.27
CA CYS A 22 5.27 -12.28 -18.16
C CYS A 22 6.15 -11.02 -18.23
N SER A 23 5.57 -9.83 -18.38
CA SER A 23 6.29 -8.62 -18.02
C SER A 23 6.52 -8.70 -16.52
N LYS A 24 7.76 -8.71 -16.09
CA LYS A 24 8.17 -8.63 -14.69
C LYS A 24 7.74 -7.29 -14.15
N THR A 25 6.48 -7.14 -13.78
CA THR A 25 6.07 -6.16 -12.79
C THR A 25 6.81 -6.57 -11.53
N VAL A 26 7.75 -5.74 -11.10
CA VAL A 26 8.41 -5.93 -9.80
C VAL A 26 7.28 -5.83 -8.78
N GLU A 27 6.83 -6.97 -8.29
CA GLU A 27 5.78 -6.99 -7.29
C GLU A 27 6.38 -6.50 -5.97
N TYR A 28 5.66 -5.60 -5.27
CA TYR A 28 6.10 -5.10 -3.95
C TYR A 28 6.32 -6.23 -2.93
N THR A 29 5.75 -7.41 -3.16
CA THR A 29 5.94 -8.63 -2.37
C THR A 29 7.33 -9.25 -2.53
N ASN A 30 8.09 -8.87 -3.55
CA ASN A 30 9.46 -9.40 -3.76
C ASN A 30 10.45 -8.95 -2.66
N ILE A 31 10.07 -7.97 -1.84
CA ILE A 31 10.84 -7.56 -0.67
C ILE A 31 10.73 -8.54 0.50
N ILE A 32 9.73 -9.44 0.50
CA ILE A 32 9.57 -10.46 1.53
C ILE A 32 10.68 -11.50 1.36
N PRO A 33 11.56 -11.70 2.36
CA PRO A 33 12.68 -12.62 2.24
C PRO A 33 12.22 -14.06 2.05
N ALA A 34 13.00 -14.85 1.32
CA ALA A 34 12.72 -16.28 1.10
C ALA A 34 12.82 -17.12 2.40
N ASP A 35 13.55 -16.61 3.40
CA ASP A 35 13.70 -17.21 4.73
C ASP A 35 12.64 -16.72 5.75
N ALA A 36 11.58 -16.05 5.28
CA ALA A 36 10.49 -15.63 6.15
C ALA A 36 9.85 -16.82 6.87
N THR A 37 9.85 -16.77 8.19
CA THR A 37 9.30 -17.83 9.06
C THR A 37 7.79 -17.69 9.25
N VAL A 38 7.29 -16.48 9.19
CA VAL A 38 5.86 -16.15 9.26
C VAL A 38 5.55 -15.10 8.21
N VAL A 39 4.48 -15.32 7.44
CA VAL A 39 3.93 -14.33 6.50
C VAL A 39 2.42 -14.31 6.68
N THR A 40 1.86 -13.14 6.97
CA THR A 40 0.41 -12.94 7.11
C THR A 40 -0.04 -11.88 6.12
N SER A 41 -1.10 -12.16 5.36
CA SER A 41 -1.74 -11.19 4.46
C SER A 41 -2.93 -10.54 5.14
N ILE A 42 -3.03 -9.22 5.06
CA ILE A 42 -4.13 -8.42 5.60
C ILE A 42 -4.77 -7.63 4.46
N ASN A 43 -6.02 -7.93 4.16
CA ASN A 43 -6.83 -7.15 3.21
C ASN A 43 -7.70 -6.15 3.98
N LEU A 44 -7.33 -4.87 3.95
CA LEU A 44 -8.00 -3.82 4.72
C LEU A 44 -9.45 -3.61 4.28
N LYS A 45 -9.74 -3.72 2.99
CA LYS A 45 -11.11 -3.60 2.46
C LYS A 45 -12.03 -4.72 2.98
N SER A 46 -11.52 -5.95 2.97
CA SER A 46 -12.24 -7.10 3.52
C SER A 46 -12.45 -6.98 5.03
N LEU A 47 -11.42 -6.50 5.74
CA LEU A 47 -11.49 -6.26 7.18
C LEU A 47 -12.53 -5.17 7.51
N ALA A 48 -12.49 -4.03 6.80
CA ALA A 48 -13.44 -2.95 6.95
C ALA A 48 -14.89 -3.40 6.68
N SER A 49 -15.08 -4.20 5.61
CA SER A 49 -16.38 -4.77 5.29
C SER A 49 -16.92 -5.67 6.42
N LYS A 50 -16.09 -6.57 6.94
CA LYS A 50 -16.45 -7.48 8.04
C LYS A 50 -16.68 -6.75 9.36
N ALA A 51 -15.99 -5.64 9.59
CA ALA A 51 -16.18 -4.77 10.75
C ALA A 51 -17.44 -3.87 10.63
N GLY A 52 -18.22 -3.97 9.54
CA GLY A 52 -19.40 -3.14 9.33
C GLY A 52 -19.11 -1.68 8.97
N LEU A 53 -17.85 -1.35 8.61
CA LEU A 53 -17.45 0.00 8.24
C LEU A 53 -17.95 0.44 6.86
N ASN A 54 -18.68 -0.43 6.15
CA ASN A 54 -19.35 -0.11 4.89
C ASN A 54 -20.72 0.57 5.09
N ASP A 55 -21.22 0.63 6.32
CA ASP A 55 -22.41 1.41 6.67
C ASP A 55 -22.04 2.92 6.61
N LYS A 56 -22.47 3.57 5.52
CA LYS A 56 -22.10 4.97 5.23
C LYS A 56 -22.54 5.93 6.32
N GLU A 57 -23.76 5.79 6.84
CA GLU A 57 -24.29 6.74 7.85
C GLU A 57 -23.55 6.64 9.19
N LYS A 58 -23.37 5.42 9.71
CA LYS A 58 -22.60 5.19 10.94
C LYS A 58 -21.15 5.58 10.79
N ASN A 59 -20.56 5.31 9.63
CA ASN A 59 -19.16 5.61 9.35
C ASN A 59 -18.92 7.12 9.28
N GLU A 60 -19.78 7.89 8.61
CA GLU A 60 -19.66 9.35 8.55
C GLU A 60 -19.82 10.00 9.93
N THR A 61 -20.74 9.52 10.76
CA THR A 61 -20.91 9.99 12.13
C THR A 61 -19.67 9.70 12.98
N ASN A 62 -19.11 8.52 12.88
CA ASN A 62 -17.89 8.14 13.61
C ASN A 62 -16.67 8.91 13.12
N LYS A 63 -16.51 9.09 11.80
CA LYS A 63 -15.44 9.91 11.23
C LYS A 63 -15.50 11.36 11.76
N LYS A 64 -16.67 11.97 11.77
CA LYS A 64 -16.87 13.32 12.34
C LYS A 64 -16.42 13.40 13.79
N LYS A 65 -16.85 12.47 14.63
CA LYS A 65 -16.46 12.45 16.06
C LYS A 65 -14.96 12.31 16.24
N VAL A 66 -14.32 11.43 15.46
CA VAL A 66 -12.86 11.24 15.49
C VAL A 66 -12.15 12.52 15.02
N LEU A 67 -12.58 13.12 13.92
CA LEU A 67 -11.99 14.37 13.42
C LEU A 67 -12.14 15.51 14.42
N GLU A 68 -13.31 15.68 15.03
CA GLU A 68 -13.54 16.69 16.06
C GLU A 68 -12.64 16.49 17.29
N ALA A 69 -12.47 15.26 17.74
CA ALA A 69 -11.58 14.92 18.86
C ALA A 69 -10.11 15.22 18.55
N LEU A 70 -9.66 14.99 17.32
CA LEU A 70 -8.26 15.19 16.91
C LEU A 70 -7.94 16.65 16.57
N LYS A 71 -8.94 17.45 16.19
CA LYS A 71 -8.77 18.84 15.77
C LYS A 71 -8.10 19.74 16.84
N SER A 72 -8.37 19.49 18.10
CA SER A 72 -7.82 20.27 19.21
C SER A 72 -6.35 19.94 19.54
N GLY A 73 -5.85 18.79 19.09
CA GLY A 73 -4.50 18.31 19.36
C GLY A 73 -3.53 18.42 18.20
N MET A 74 -3.97 18.93 17.05
CA MET A 74 -3.16 18.97 15.82
C MET A 74 -3.10 20.39 15.24
N ASN A 75 -2.01 20.71 14.53
CA ASN A 75 -1.96 21.93 13.74
C ASN A 75 -2.90 21.83 12.51
N ALA A 76 -3.21 22.99 11.90
CA ALA A 76 -4.20 23.07 10.81
C ALA A 76 -3.77 22.25 9.57
N ALA A 77 -2.47 22.19 9.24
CA ALA A 77 -1.98 21.47 8.06
C ALA A 77 -2.12 19.96 8.24
N THR A 78 -1.74 19.44 9.41
CA THR A 78 -1.88 18.04 9.78
C THR A 78 -3.33 17.61 9.80
N PHE A 79 -4.20 18.44 10.40
CA PHE A 79 -5.63 18.16 10.41
C PHE A 79 -6.23 18.10 9.01
N GLN A 80 -5.86 19.03 8.11
CA GLN A 80 -6.31 18.99 6.71
C GLN A 80 -5.83 17.73 5.97
N GLN A 81 -4.59 17.31 6.19
CA GLN A 81 -4.06 16.09 5.56
C GLN A 81 -4.80 14.84 6.08
N LEU A 82 -4.99 14.75 7.39
CA LEU A 82 -5.75 13.66 8.00
C LEU A 82 -7.19 13.60 7.45
N GLU A 83 -7.85 14.76 7.34
CA GLU A 83 -9.20 14.85 6.78
C GLU A 83 -9.26 14.35 5.33
N LYS A 84 -8.28 14.71 4.49
CA LYS A 84 -8.16 14.21 3.12
C LYS A 84 -8.03 12.69 3.09
N VAL A 85 -7.11 12.12 3.88
CA VAL A 85 -6.87 10.68 3.95
C VAL A 85 -8.10 9.94 4.50
N MET A 86 -8.80 10.50 5.49
CA MET A 86 -10.02 9.88 6.02
C MET A 86 -11.18 9.91 5.02
N LYS A 87 -11.28 10.94 4.18
CA LYS A 87 -12.27 11.01 3.09
C LYS A 87 -11.91 10.09 1.93
N ASN A 88 -10.64 10.05 1.59
CA ASN A 88 -10.10 9.23 0.51
C ASN A 88 -8.75 8.63 0.95
N PRO A 89 -8.72 7.35 1.38
CA PRO A 89 -7.48 6.70 1.83
C PRO A 89 -6.34 6.72 0.80
N GLY A 90 -6.64 6.79 -0.49
CA GLY A 90 -5.64 6.95 -1.56
C GLY A 90 -4.86 8.27 -1.50
N GLU A 91 -5.32 9.27 -0.73
CA GLU A 91 -4.57 10.51 -0.49
C GLU A 91 -3.36 10.31 0.45
N SER A 92 -3.24 9.16 1.10
CA SER A 92 -2.04 8.76 1.85
C SER A 92 -0.85 8.40 0.95
N GLY A 93 -1.09 8.13 -0.33
CA GLY A 93 -0.10 7.59 -1.25
C GLY A 93 0.06 6.07 -1.19
N ILE A 94 -0.65 5.40 -0.26
CA ILE A 94 -0.62 3.95 -0.07
C ILE A 94 -1.81 3.30 -0.80
N ASP A 95 -1.57 2.18 -1.47
CA ASP A 95 -2.62 1.38 -2.11
C ASP A 95 -3.33 0.51 -1.07
N VAL A 96 -4.44 1.01 -0.54
CA VAL A 96 -5.26 0.28 0.46
C VAL A 96 -6.14 -0.82 -0.15
N GLU A 97 -6.23 -0.90 -1.48
CA GLU A 97 -6.95 -1.97 -2.18
C GLU A 97 -6.09 -3.24 -2.31
N SER A 98 -4.77 -3.08 -2.36
CA SER A 98 -3.82 -4.18 -2.34
C SER A 98 -3.62 -4.74 -0.92
N PRO A 99 -3.34 -6.04 -0.76
CA PRO A 99 -3.03 -6.61 0.54
C PRO A 99 -1.80 -6.01 1.19
N PHE A 100 -1.83 -5.87 2.52
CA PHE A 100 -0.63 -5.66 3.32
C PHE A 100 -0.09 -7.01 3.77
N TYR A 101 1.23 -7.12 3.85
CA TYR A 101 1.87 -8.31 4.38
C TYR A 101 2.63 -7.97 5.64
N VAL A 102 2.46 -8.81 6.67
CA VAL A 102 3.26 -8.76 7.88
C VAL A 102 4.12 -10.00 7.89
N PHE A 103 5.42 -9.83 8.03
CA PHE A 103 6.36 -10.96 8.06
C PHE A 103 7.42 -10.78 9.13
N SER A 104 8.06 -11.88 9.50
CA SER A 104 9.33 -11.93 10.22
C SER A 104 10.26 -12.97 9.59
N SER A 105 11.56 -12.75 9.66
CA SER A 105 12.57 -13.67 9.16
C SER A 105 13.80 -13.67 10.08
N SER A 106 14.77 -14.52 9.81
CA SER A 106 16.03 -14.51 10.51
C SER A 106 16.80 -13.19 10.34
N SER A 107 16.68 -12.56 9.18
CA SER A 107 17.30 -11.27 8.85
C SER A 107 16.53 -10.08 9.44
N PHE A 108 15.21 -10.23 9.65
CA PHE A 108 14.32 -9.23 10.22
C PHE A 108 13.53 -9.86 11.39
N PRO A 109 14.13 -9.90 12.60
CA PRO A 109 13.52 -10.59 13.76
C PRO A 109 12.28 -9.87 14.30
N TYR A 110 12.05 -8.62 13.91
CA TYR A 110 10.87 -7.84 14.28
C TYR A 110 9.78 -7.96 13.23
N PRO A 111 8.49 -7.87 13.62
CA PRO A 111 7.40 -7.81 12.65
C PRO A 111 7.61 -6.65 11.68
N THR A 112 7.70 -6.98 10.41
CA THR A 112 7.88 -6.00 9.32
C THR A 112 6.62 -5.97 8.48
N VAL A 113 6.13 -4.77 8.18
CA VAL A 113 4.93 -4.56 7.36
C VAL A 113 5.32 -4.09 5.96
N VAL A 114 4.75 -4.71 4.95
CA VAL A 114 4.90 -4.32 3.54
C VAL A 114 3.55 -3.92 2.98
N GLY A 115 3.50 -2.77 2.35
CA GLY A 115 2.34 -2.25 1.62
C GLY A 115 2.77 -1.68 0.27
N LYS A 116 1.84 -1.67 -0.68
CA LYS A 116 2.08 -1.11 -2.00
C LYS A 116 1.89 0.40 -1.97
N VAL A 117 2.82 1.14 -2.55
CA VAL A 117 2.69 2.58 -2.81
C VAL A 117 2.00 2.78 -4.15
N ASN A 118 0.98 3.63 -4.20
CA ASN A 118 0.28 4.00 -5.42
C ASN A 118 0.65 5.40 -5.92
N ASN A 119 1.17 6.26 -5.03
CA ASN A 119 1.60 7.60 -5.36
C ASN A 119 2.67 8.07 -4.37
N GLU A 120 3.91 8.15 -4.84
CA GLU A 120 5.07 8.50 -4.04
C GLU A 120 5.02 9.95 -3.53
N ASP A 121 4.61 10.90 -4.37
CA ASP A 121 4.51 12.31 -3.98
C ASP A 121 3.50 12.51 -2.84
N LYS A 122 2.36 11.80 -2.88
CA LYS A 122 1.36 11.84 -1.80
C LYS A 122 1.87 11.19 -0.53
N LEU A 123 2.64 10.10 -0.65
CA LEU A 123 3.26 9.45 0.50
C LEU A 123 4.27 10.38 1.15
N HIS A 124 5.16 11.00 0.38
CA HIS A 124 6.12 11.99 0.88
C HIS A 124 5.41 13.17 1.56
N ALA A 125 4.37 13.74 0.92
CA ALA A 125 3.60 14.82 1.53
C ALA A 125 2.95 14.40 2.86
N SER A 126 2.50 13.16 2.99
CA SER A 126 1.96 12.64 4.24
C SER A 126 3.04 12.48 5.31
N LEU A 127 4.22 11.97 4.94
CA LEU A 127 5.37 11.84 5.85
C LEU A 127 5.91 13.20 6.29
N ASP A 128 5.95 14.21 5.42
CA ASP A 128 6.36 15.57 5.76
C ASP A 128 5.45 16.20 6.82
N VAL A 129 4.14 15.94 6.71
CA VAL A 129 3.18 16.39 7.73
C VAL A 129 3.45 15.69 9.06
N MET A 130 3.70 14.37 9.06
CA MET A 130 4.03 13.60 10.26
C MET A 130 5.35 14.06 10.89
N ALA A 131 6.36 14.42 10.08
CA ALA A 131 7.63 14.94 10.56
C ALA A 131 7.48 16.31 11.24
N LYS A 132 6.64 17.21 10.71
CA LYS A 132 6.32 18.50 11.33
C LYS A 132 5.64 18.35 12.69
N GLU A 133 4.87 17.29 12.89
CA GLU A 133 4.26 16.93 14.18
C GLU A 133 5.19 16.11 15.09
N GLN A 134 6.45 15.91 14.69
CA GLN A 134 7.42 15.12 15.45
C GLN A 134 7.00 13.66 15.68
N ILE A 135 6.13 13.12 14.81
CA ILE A 135 5.72 11.72 14.83
C ILE A 135 6.82 10.83 14.22
N CYS A 136 7.49 11.37 13.21
CA CYS A 136 8.64 10.71 12.58
C CYS A 136 9.74 11.74 12.28
N GLN A 137 10.92 11.25 11.92
CA GLN A 137 11.99 12.08 11.40
C GLN A 137 11.67 12.53 9.96
N PRO A 138 12.27 13.64 9.46
CA PRO A 138 12.22 13.97 8.04
C PRO A 138 12.69 12.80 7.18
N VAL A 139 12.08 12.66 5.99
CA VAL A 139 12.48 11.60 5.04
C VAL A 139 13.92 11.82 4.62
N GLY A 140 14.75 10.82 4.80
CA GLY A 140 16.12 10.74 4.30
C GLY A 140 16.21 9.82 3.09
N GLU A 141 17.34 9.88 2.39
CA GLU A 141 17.64 9.01 1.26
C GLU A 141 19.00 8.34 1.47
N ALA A 142 19.06 7.03 1.21
CA ALA A 142 20.30 6.26 1.19
C ALA A 142 20.16 5.10 0.21
N ASP A 143 21.20 4.85 -0.58
CA ASP A 143 21.29 3.70 -1.50
C ASP A 143 20.10 3.55 -2.46
N GLY A 144 19.49 4.68 -2.87
CA GLY A 144 18.32 4.70 -3.75
C GLY A 144 16.99 4.38 -3.06
N TYR A 145 16.97 4.39 -1.72
CA TYR A 145 15.76 4.23 -0.90
C TYR A 145 15.47 5.49 -0.12
N SER A 146 14.19 5.86 -0.05
CA SER A 146 13.69 6.86 0.89
C SER A 146 13.30 6.17 2.20
N PHE A 147 13.69 6.72 3.34
CA PHE A 147 13.38 6.15 4.65
C PHE A 147 13.08 7.24 5.68
N THR A 148 12.36 6.86 6.71
CA THR A 148 12.16 7.66 7.92
C THR A 148 12.11 6.75 9.14
N THR A 149 12.30 7.30 10.32
CA THR A 149 12.15 6.61 11.60
C THR A 149 11.06 7.26 12.43
N MET A 150 10.27 6.45 13.13
CA MET A 150 9.29 6.95 14.10
C MET A 150 10.00 7.39 15.38
N ASN A 151 9.50 8.47 16.01
CA ASN A 151 10.01 8.99 17.28
C ASN A 151 9.45 8.22 18.48
#